data_5a641504814529eda9540647c800e8c5
#
_entry.id   5a641504814529eda9540647c800e8c5
#
_cell.length_a   1.000
_cell.length_b   1.000
_cell.length_c   1.000
_cell.angle_alpha   90.00
_cell.angle_beta   90.00
_cell.angle_gamma   90.00
#
_symmetry.space_group_name_H-M   'P 1'
#
loop_
_entity.id
_entity.type
_entity.pdbx_description
1 polymer ?
#
loop_
_entity_poly.entity_id
_entity_poly.type
_entity_poly.pdbx_seq_one_letter_code
_entity_poly.pdbx_strand_id
1 'polypeptide(L)'
;MITLERTSVMNMENAMRGARNPLNSWARGDSHINEQGEFVFGENDLQLAKRLCQAGNDHRKFIRQIFITVDITAPIYWWKEYDTYKVGTVANSTSTMHKIHSKPFEREDFSMDHMVPEAEAQMDQMIECLEQIRQKYMETKDKALWYSMIQLLPESYHQMRTCTMSYENAIAMYRARRGHKLQE
;
A
#
# COMPACT_ATOMS: atom_id res chain seq x y z
N MET A 1 11.05 7.00 3.83
CA MET A 1 10.95 5.49 3.90
C MET A 1 9.48 5.09 3.83
N ILE A 2 9.13 4.05 3.03
CA ILE A 2 7.76 3.53 2.94
C ILE A 2 7.42 2.75 4.21
N THR A 3 6.21 2.94 4.76
CA THR A 3 5.71 2.19 5.91
C THR A 3 4.46 1.40 5.56
N LEU A 4 4.35 0.20 6.15
CA LEU A 4 3.18 -0.68 6.03
C LEU A 4 2.63 -0.95 7.42
N GLU A 5 1.34 -0.65 7.62
CA GLU A 5 0.68 -0.78 8.90
C GLU A 5 -0.69 -1.45 8.75
N ARG A 6 -1.24 -1.96 9.86
CA ARG A 6 -2.60 -2.53 9.93
C ARG A 6 -2.90 -3.55 8.84
N THR A 7 -1.91 -4.37 8.49
CA THR A 7 -2.13 -5.42 7.48
C THR A 7 -3.12 -6.45 7.99
N SER A 8 -4.13 -6.75 7.18
CA SER A 8 -5.08 -7.83 7.41
C SER A 8 -5.26 -8.68 6.15
N VAL A 9 -5.51 -9.98 6.35
CA VAL A 9 -5.76 -10.94 5.27
C VAL A 9 -7.15 -11.53 5.47
N MET A 10 -7.95 -11.54 4.41
CA MET A 10 -9.35 -11.98 4.47
C MET A 10 -9.61 -13.12 3.52
N ASN A 11 -10.62 -13.95 3.88
CA ASN A 11 -11.20 -15.00 3.04
C ASN A 11 -10.28 -16.19 2.72
N MET A 12 -9.22 -16.40 3.50
CA MET A 12 -8.27 -17.51 3.29
C MET A 12 -8.96 -18.87 3.34
N GLU A 13 -9.82 -19.09 4.35
CA GLU A 13 -10.55 -20.34 4.56
C GLU A 13 -11.41 -20.71 3.35
N ASN A 14 -12.27 -19.78 2.87
CA ASN A 14 -13.14 -20.04 1.72
C ASN A 14 -12.34 -20.24 0.43
N ALA A 15 -11.26 -19.52 0.25
CA ALA A 15 -10.38 -19.67 -0.91
C ALA A 15 -9.72 -21.05 -0.95
N MET A 16 -9.23 -21.55 0.19
CA MET A 16 -8.65 -22.90 0.31
C MET A 16 -9.71 -23.98 0.14
N ARG A 17 -10.88 -23.83 0.74
CA ARG A 17 -12.02 -24.73 0.49
C ARG A 17 -12.38 -24.77 -1.00
N GLY A 18 -12.46 -23.61 -1.66
CA GLY A 18 -12.73 -23.47 -3.08
C GLY A 18 -11.66 -24.11 -3.98
N ALA A 19 -10.40 -24.07 -3.57
CA ALA A 19 -9.30 -24.71 -4.28
C ALA A 19 -9.44 -26.25 -4.35
N ARG A 20 -10.23 -26.86 -3.45
CA ARG A 20 -10.50 -28.32 -3.40
C ARG A 20 -11.73 -28.75 -4.20
N ASN A 21 -12.55 -27.79 -4.67
CA ASN A 21 -13.78 -28.09 -5.42
C ASN A 21 -13.56 -28.97 -6.67
N PRO A 22 -12.52 -28.74 -7.52
CA PRO A 22 -12.40 -29.48 -8.77
C PRO A 22 -12.26 -30.98 -8.61
N LEU A 23 -11.76 -31.43 -7.48
CA LEU A 23 -11.57 -32.89 -7.19
C LEU A 23 -12.43 -33.37 -6.01
N ASN A 24 -13.37 -32.55 -5.54
CA ASN A 24 -14.22 -32.87 -4.37
C ASN A 24 -13.41 -33.35 -3.16
N SER A 25 -12.20 -32.77 -2.96
CA SER A 25 -11.22 -33.27 -1.99
C SER A 25 -11.28 -32.56 -0.63
N TRP A 26 -12.45 -32.09 -0.22
CA TRP A 26 -12.64 -31.33 1.02
C TRP A 26 -12.24 -32.10 2.28
N ALA A 27 -12.47 -33.41 2.29
CA ALA A 27 -12.08 -34.27 3.41
C ALA A 27 -10.55 -34.34 3.66
N ARG A 28 -9.74 -33.82 2.73
CA ARG A 28 -8.28 -33.72 2.88
C ARG A 28 -7.84 -32.36 3.41
N GLY A 29 -8.78 -31.41 3.63
CA GLY A 29 -8.50 -30.12 4.22
C GLY A 29 -8.09 -30.28 5.68
N ASP A 30 -7.01 -29.64 6.07
CA ASP A 30 -6.43 -29.70 7.40
C ASP A 30 -6.10 -28.33 7.99
N SER A 31 -6.46 -27.27 7.27
CA SER A 31 -6.40 -25.91 7.78
C SER A 31 -7.60 -25.60 8.69
N HIS A 32 -7.43 -24.70 9.64
CA HIS A 32 -8.45 -24.34 10.61
C HIS A 32 -8.30 -22.88 11.06
N ILE A 33 -9.32 -22.35 11.73
CA ILE A 33 -9.25 -21.10 12.46
C ILE A 33 -8.88 -21.43 13.91
N ASN A 34 -7.83 -20.78 14.43
CA ASN A 34 -7.38 -20.94 15.81
C ASN A 34 -8.28 -20.16 16.79
N GLU A 35 -8.02 -20.28 18.10
CA GLU A 35 -8.76 -19.59 19.14
C GLU A 35 -8.68 -18.06 19.07
N GLN A 36 -7.66 -17.51 18.43
CA GLN A 36 -7.46 -16.09 18.20
C GLN A 36 -8.20 -15.58 16.94
N GLY A 37 -8.89 -16.46 16.22
CA GLY A 37 -9.58 -16.13 14.95
C GLY A 37 -8.68 -16.05 13.73
N GLU A 38 -7.45 -16.56 13.81
CA GLU A 38 -6.49 -16.56 12.73
C GLU A 38 -6.55 -17.86 11.92
N PHE A 39 -6.39 -17.75 10.60
CA PHE A 39 -6.30 -18.89 9.71
C PHE A 39 -4.93 -19.56 9.81
N VAL A 40 -4.92 -20.83 10.18
CA VAL A 40 -3.71 -21.66 10.28
C VAL A 40 -3.71 -22.68 9.16
N PHE A 41 -2.68 -22.66 8.32
CA PHE A 41 -2.49 -23.65 7.27
C PHE A 41 -2.15 -25.01 7.86
N GLY A 42 -2.90 -26.05 7.46
CA GLY A 42 -2.44 -27.43 7.56
C GLY A 42 -1.47 -27.76 6.43
N GLU A 43 -0.67 -28.80 6.62
CA GLU A 43 0.36 -29.20 5.66
C GLU A 43 -0.23 -29.61 4.29
N ASN A 44 -1.36 -30.34 4.27
CA ASN A 44 -2.01 -30.74 3.03
C ASN A 44 -2.52 -29.54 2.22
N ASP A 45 -3.12 -28.56 2.88
CA ASP A 45 -3.61 -27.36 2.24
C ASP A 45 -2.46 -26.48 1.76
N LEU A 46 -1.39 -26.36 2.54
CA LEU A 46 -0.20 -25.59 2.15
C LEU A 46 0.46 -26.20 0.91
N GLN A 47 0.60 -27.52 0.85
CA GLN A 47 1.16 -28.22 -0.31
C GLN A 47 0.27 -28.08 -1.54
N LEU A 48 -1.07 -28.14 -1.37
CA LEU A 48 -2.01 -27.89 -2.45
C LEU A 48 -1.86 -26.47 -2.98
N ALA A 49 -1.85 -25.47 -2.09
CA ALA A 49 -1.71 -24.06 -2.46
C ALA A 49 -0.43 -23.80 -3.25
N LYS A 50 0.72 -24.33 -2.78
CA LYS A 50 2.01 -24.22 -3.48
C LYS A 50 1.96 -24.82 -4.89
N ARG A 51 1.41 -26.03 -5.04
CA ARG A 51 1.28 -26.69 -6.36
C ARG A 51 0.40 -25.92 -7.31
N LEU A 52 -0.76 -25.42 -6.84
CA LEU A 52 -1.68 -24.65 -7.68
C LEU A 52 -1.07 -23.31 -8.10
N CYS A 53 -0.31 -22.64 -7.23
CA CYS A 53 0.39 -21.40 -7.56
C CYS A 53 1.49 -21.61 -8.60
N GLN A 54 2.18 -22.76 -8.59
CA GLN A 54 3.21 -23.13 -9.55
C GLN A 54 2.64 -23.56 -10.92
N ALA A 55 1.43 -24.16 -10.91
CA ALA A 55 0.79 -24.70 -12.11
C ALA A 55 0.23 -23.64 -13.08
N GLY A 56 0.26 -22.36 -12.72
CA GLY A 56 -0.11 -21.25 -13.61
C GLY A 56 -1.46 -20.61 -13.31
N ASN A 57 -1.85 -19.64 -14.14
CA ASN A 57 -2.96 -18.73 -13.88
C ASN A 57 -4.32 -19.43 -13.71
N ASP A 58 -4.57 -20.48 -14.47
CA ASP A 58 -5.86 -21.22 -14.44
C ASP A 58 -6.02 -22.03 -13.16
N HIS A 59 -4.91 -22.49 -12.59
CA HIS A 59 -4.90 -23.30 -11.38
C HIS A 59 -4.84 -22.45 -10.10
N ARG A 60 -4.13 -21.32 -10.12
CA ARG A 60 -3.96 -20.45 -8.94
C ARG A 60 -5.11 -19.46 -8.72
N LYS A 61 -6.24 -19.59 -9.44
CA LYS A 61 -7.37 -18.64 -9.35
C LYS A 61 -7.94 -18.47 -7.94
N PHE A 62 -7.72 -19.43 -7.02
CA PHE A 62 -8.15 -19.31 -5.64
C PHE A 62 -7.51 -18.12 -4.91
N ILE A 63 -6.26 -17.71 -5.27
CA ILE A 63 -5.60 -16.56 -4.66
C ILE A 63 -6.24 -15.21 -5.05
N ARG A 64 -7.12 -15.19 -6.07
CA ARG A 64 -7.94 -14.00 -6.41
C ARG A 64 -9.08 -13.78 -5.42
N GLN A 65 -9.43 -14.82 -4.63
CA GLN A 65 -10.43 -14.76 -3.59
C GLN A 65 -9.87 -14.36 -2.23
N ILE A 66 -8.55 -14.32 -2.09
CA ILE A 66 -7.86 -13.86 -0.89
C ILE A 66 -7.55 -12.37 -1.04
N PHE A 67 -7.95 -11.56 -0.07
CA PHE A 67 -7.71 -10.12 -0.09
C PHE A 67 -6.76 -9.71 1.03
N ILE A 68 -5.91 -8.75 0.71
CA ILE A 68 -5.04 -8.05 1.67
C ILE A 68 -5.55 -6.62 1.77
N THR A 69 -5.73 -6.13 2.98
CA THR A 69 -5.90 -4.71 3.25
C THR A 69 -4.72 -4.23 4.10
N VAL A 70 -4.15 -3.09 3.73
CA VAL A 70 -2.97 -2.53 4.37
C VAL A 70 -2.98 -1.01 4.25
N ASP A 71 -2.59 -0.32 5.33
CA ASP A 71 -2.28 1.11 5.29
C ASP A 71 -0.83 1.28 4.82
N ILE A 72 -0.65 1.99 3.72
CA ILE A 72 0.65 2.27 3.11
C ILE A 72 0.88 3.77 3.16
N THR A 73 1.98 4.20 3.79
CA THR A 73 2.47 5.58 3.71
C THR A 73 3.68 5.61 2.80
N ALA A 74 3.60 6.36 1.70
CA ALA A 74 4.62 6.42 0.67
C ALA A 74 4.65 7.80 -0.01
N PRO A 75 5.76 8.21 -0.64
CA PRO A 75 5.83 9.46 -1.38
C PRO A 75 4.94 9.45 -2.63
N ILE A 76 4.48 10.63 -3.05
CA ILE A 76 3.55 10.76 -4.20
C ILE A 76 4.15 10.14 -5.48
N TYR A 77 5.46 10.27 -5.71
CA TYR A 77 6.10 9.65 -6.88
C TYR A 77 6.00 8.12 -6.87
N TRP A 78 6.05 7.46 -5.70
CA TRP A 78 5.86 6.01 -5.57
C TRP A 78 4.42 5.61 -5.89
N TRP A 79 3.45 6.41 -5.46
CA TRP A 79 2.04 6.17 -5.75
C TRP A 79 1.73 6.18 -7.24
N LYS A 80 2.44 6.97 -8.05
CA LYS A 80 2.28 6.96 -9.51
C LYS A 80 2.62 5.59 -10.11
N GLU A 81 3.63 4.92 -9.58
CA GLU A 81 3.99 3.56 -9.98
C GLU A 81 2.97 2.53 -9.47
N TYR A 82 2.57 2.65 -8.19
CA TYR A 82 1.55 1.77 -7.61
C TYR A 82 0.23 1.86 -8.38
N ASP A 83 -0.20 3.04 -8.79
CA ASP A 83 -1.44 3.28 -9.52
C ASP A 83 -1.48 2.62 -10.92
N THR A 84 -0.36 2.09 -11.42
CA THR A 84 -0.34 1.26 -12.63
C THR A 84 -0.99 -0.11 -12.41
N TYR A 85 -1.11 -0.59 -11.17
CA TYR A 85 -1.73 -1.87 -10.80
C TYR A 85 -3.23 -1.73 -10.48
N LYS A 86 -3.98 -1.04 -11.31
CA LYS A 86 -5.39 -0.66 -11.03
C LYS A 86 -6.37 -1.83 -10.99
N VAL A 87 -6.10 -2.92 -11.71
CA VAL A 87 -7.03 -4.03 -11.82
C VAL A 87 -7.05 -4.86 -10.55
N GLY A 88 -8.17 -4.82 -9.82
CA GLY A 88 -8.35 -5.55 -8.57
C GLY A 88 -7.68 -4.92 -7.36
N THR A 89 -7.34 -3.64 -7.44
CA THR A 89 -6.88 -2.83 -6.30
C THR A 89 -7.81 -1.66 -6.06
N VAL A 90 -8.06 -1.34 -4.79
CA VAL A 90 -8.83 -0.16 -4.36
C VAL A 90 -8.04 0.56 -3.29
N ALA A 91 -7.98 1.88 -3.36
CA ALA A 91 -7.28 2.69 -2.38
C ALA A 91 -8.11 3.90 -1.94
N ASN A 92 -8.13 4.15 -0.62
CA ASN A 92 -8.64 5.37 -0.03
C ASN A 92 -7.47 6.17 0.54
N SER A 93 -7.26 7.38 0.03
CA SER A 93 -6.10 8.19 0.40
C SER A 93 -6.44 9.32 1.37
N THR A 94 -5.47 9.69 2.20
CA THR A 94 -5.48 10.97 2.89
C THR A 94 -5.44 12.11 1.87
N SER A 95 -6.13 13.20 2.18
CA SER A 95 -6.23 14.31 1.25
C SER A 95 -5.01 15.22 1.32
N THR A 96 -4.31 15.34 0.21
CA THR A 96 -3.25 16.34 0.00
C THR A 96 -3.81 17.73 -0.37
N MET A 97 -5.13 17.89 -0.42
CA MET A 97 -5.81 19.14 -0.71
C MET A 97 -6.61 19.66 0.49
N HIS A 98 -7.70 18.96 0.86
CA HIS A 98 -8.66 19.48 1.84
C HIS A 98 -8.07 19.62 3.25
N LYS A 99 -7.11 18.80 3.63
CA LYS A 99 -6.53 18.74 4.97
C LYS A 99 -5.02 19.01 5.01
N ILE A 100 -4.44 19.51 3.93
CA ILE A 100 -3.00 19.76 3.83
C ILE A 100 -2.48 20.72 4.94
N HIS A 101 -3.34 21.63 5.40
CA HIS A 101 -3.04 22.61 6.44
C HIS A 101 -3.24 22.10 7.87
N SER A 102 -3.77 20.86 8.05
CA SER A 102 -4.27 20.40 9.36
C SER A 102 -3.17 20.10 10.38
N LYS A 103 -1.96 19.85 9.93
CA LYS A 103 -0.76 19.67 10.77
C LYS A 103 0.39 20.51 10.24
N PRO A 104 1.42 20.81 11.04
CA PRO A 104 2.67 21.41 10.57
C PRO A 104 3.32 20.55 9.49
N PHE A 105 4.10 21.18 8.59
CA PHE A 105 5.00 20.47 7.69
C PHE A 105 6.30 20.17 8.42
N GLU A 106 6.68 18.90 8.47
CA GLU A 106 7.88 18.42 9.13
C GLU A 106 8.74 17.64 8.14
N ARG A 107 10.04 17.49 8.43
CA ARG A 107 10.98 16.79 7.55
C ARG A 107 10.59 15.33 7.31
N GLU A 108 10.01 14.69 8.31
CA GLU A 108 9.51 13.33 8.30
C GLU A 108 8.32 13.10 7.34
N ASP A 109 7.67 14.20 6.93
CA ASP A 109 6.60 14.14 5.94
C ASP A 109 7.10 13.93 4.50
N PHE A 110 8.43 13.92 4.29
CA PHE A 110 9.03 13.88 2.96
C PHE A 110 10.08 12.77 2.85
N SER A 111 10.10 12.09 1.70
CA SER A 111 11.15 11.13 1.38
C SER A 111 12.39 11.87 0.90
N MET A 112 13.48 11.75 1.66
CA MET A 112 14.75 12.41 1.39
C MET A 112 15.94 11.42 1.45
N ASP A 113 15.66 10.12 1.59
CA ASP A 113 16.61 9.07 1.93
C ASP A 113 17.81 8.95 0.95
N HIS A 114 17.64 9.44 -0.28
CA HIS A 114 18.65 9.34 -1.34
C HIS A 114 19.02 10.69 -1.96
N MET A 115 18.70 11.79 -1.27
CA MET A 115 19.07 13.12 -1.75
C MET A 115 20.56 13.38 -1.52
N VAL A 116 21.18 14.13 -2.42
CA VAL A 116 22.51 14.73 -2.19
C VAL A 116 22.38 15.91 -1.25
N PRO A 117 23.44 16.29 -0.50
CA PRO A 117 23.36 17.36 0.51
C PRO A 117 22.81 18.70 0.01
N GLU A 118 23.13 19.06 -1.24
CA GLU A 118 22.65 20.28 -1.86
C GLU A 118 21.11 20.24 -2.10
N ALA A 119 20.57 19.07 -2.47
CA ALA A 119 19.15 18.85 -2.65
C ALA A 119 18.40 18.83 -1.31
N GLU A 120 19.00 18.22 -0.28
CA GLU A 120 18.44 18.25 1.08
C GLU A 120 18.29 19.67 1.60
N ALA A 121 19.32 20.52 1.43
CA ALA A 121 19.29 21.92 1.86
C ALA A 121 18.18 22.71 1.15
N GLN A 122 17.93 22.45 -0.13
CA GLN A 122 16.82 23.07 -0.86
C GLN A 122 15.45 22.57 -0.37
N MET A 123 15.37 21.28 -0.03
CA MET A 123 14.16 20.68 0.49
C MET A 123 13.82 21.24 1.87
N ASP A 124 14.80 21.44 2.75
CA ASP A 124 14.59 22.08 4.05
C ASP A 124 14.03 23.51 3.91
N GLN A 125 14.53 24.28 2.95
CA GLN A 125 13.99 25.62 2.64
C GLN A 125 12.55 25.56 2.12
N MET A 126 12.22 24.55 1.30
CA MET A 126 10.88 24.32 0.79
C MET A 126 9.90 23.97 1.92
N ILE A 127 10.30 23.12 2.86
CA ILE A 127 9.51 22.73 4.02
C ILE A 127 9.23 23.96 4.90
N GLU A 128 10.26 24.79 5.16
CA GLU A 128 10.10 26.03 5.89
C GLU A 128 9.14 26.99 5.19
N CYS A 129 9.25 27.13 3.87
CA CYS A 129 8.35 27.97 3.07
C CYS A 129 6.91 27.48 3.16
N LEU A 130 6.67 26.17 3.02
CA LEU A 130 5.34 25.57 3.15
C LEU A 130 4.75 25.81 4.54
N GLU A 131 5.55 25.66 5.60
CA GLU A 131 5.08 25.89 6.96
C GLU A 131 4.75 27.38 7.22
N GLN A 132 5.54 28.31 6.72
CA GLN A 132 5.23 29.75 6.79
C GLN A 132 3.92 30.09 6.06
N ILE A 133 3.68 29.51 4.88
CA ILE A 133 2.42 29.67 4.14
C ILE A 133 1.27 29.08 4.94
N ARG A 134 1.44 27.90 5.54
CA ARG A 134 0.44 27.26 6.38
C ARG A 134 0.05 28.12 7.58
N GLN A 135 1.02 28.67 8.30
CA GLN A 135 0.77 29.53 9.45
C GLN A 135 -0.04 30.77 9.05
N LYS A 136 0.35 31.47 7.98
CA LYS A 136 -0.41 32.60 7.44
C LYS A 136 -1.83 32.20 7.04
N TYR A 137 -2.00 31.01 6.42
CA TYR A 137 -3.32 30.50 6.09
C TYR A 137 -4.15 30.22 7.35
N MET A 138 -3.55 29.68 8.41
CA MET A 138 -4.28 29.43 9.66
C MET A 138 -4.84 30.70 10.29
N GLU A 139 -4.12 31.82 10.17
CA GLU A 139 -4.51 33.15 10.67
C GLU A 139 -5.56 33.82 9.78
N THR A 140 -5.34 33.82 8.47
CA THR A 140 -6.12 34.65 7.52
C THR A 140 -7.25 33.90 6.80
N LYS A 141 -7.12 32.59 6.65
CA LYS A 141 -7.97 31.71 5.82
C LYS A 141 -8.01 32.14 4.34
N ASP A 142 -6.98 32.85 3.87
CA ASP A 142 -6.87 33.26 2.47
C ASP A 142 -6.69 32.04 1.57
N LYS A 143 -7.59 31.88 0.61
CA LYS A 143 -7.58 30.76 -0.36
C LYS A 143 -6.32 30.75 -1.22
N ALA A 144 -5.69 31.89 -1.50
CA ALA A 144 -4.45 31.94 -2.28
C ALA A 144 -3.31 31.20 -1.55
N LEU A 145 -3.22 31.34 -0.22
CA LEU A 145 -2.24 30.61 0.60
C LEU A 145 -2.52 29.11 0.59
N TRP A 146 -3.80 28.70 0.68
CA TRP A 146 -4.18 27.30 0.58
C TRP A 146 -3.81 26.68 -0.78
N TYR A 147 -4.09 27.37 -1.89
CA TYR A 147 -3.68 26.94 -3.22
C TYR A 147 -2.15 26.87 -3.35
N SER A 148 -1.43 27.82 -2.76
CA SER A 148 0.04 27.84 -2.79
C SER A 148 0.63 26.57 -2.12
N MET A 149 0.11 26.15 -0.97
CA MET A 149 0.54 24.89 -0.33
C MET A 149 0.33 23.69 -1.25
N ILE A 150 -0.83 23.59 -1.90
CA ILE A 150 -1.14 22.45 -2.80
C ILE A 150 -0.21 22.45 -4.02
N GLN A 151 0.01 23.62 -4.62
CA GLN A 151 0.80 23.74 -5.85
C GLN A 151 2.30 23.59 -5.64
N LEU A 152 2.80 23.95 -4.45
CA LEU A 152 4.22 23.81 -4.07
C LEU A 152 4.54 22.42 -3.49
N LEU A 153 3.53 21.59 -3.18
CA LEU A 153 3.76 20.30 -2.54
C LEU A 153 4.62 19.39 -3.44
N PRO A 154 5.84 19.02 -3.02
CA PRO A 154 6.71 18.20 -3.84
C PRO A 154 6.25 16.73 -3.86
N GLU A 155 6.63 15.99 -4.88
CA GLU A 155 6.29 14.57 -5.03
C GLU A 155 6.92 13.65 -3.98
N SER A 156 7.92 14.13 -3.27
CA SER A 156 8.51 13.44 -2.12
C SER A 156 7.61 13.44 -0.87
N TYR A 157 6.52 14.22 -0.86
CA TYR A 157 5.56 14.25 0.24
C TYR A 157 4.89 12.90 0.44
N HIS A 158 4.83 12.43 1.68
CA HIS A 158 4.21 11.17 2.05
C HIS A 158 2.68 11.28 2.11
N GLN A 159 2.02 10.40 1.37
CA GLN A 159 0.58 10.22 1.45
C GLN A 159 0.27 8.82 1.97
N MET A 160 -0.60 8.72 2.96
CA MET A 160 -1.12 7.45 3.43
C MET A 160 -2.35 7.04 2.61
N ARG A 161 -2.41 5.76 2.22
CA ARG A 161 -3.58 5.15 1.59
C ARG A 161 -3.89 3.80 2.23
N THR A 162 -5.15 3.58 2.56
CA THR A 162 -5.66 2.24 2.87
C THR A 162 -5.93 1.51 1.57
N CYS A 163 -5.15 0.49 1.28
CA CYS A 163 -5.21 -0.26 0.02
C CYS A 163 -5.76 -1.66 0.25
N THR A 164 -6.72 -2.08 -0.60
CA THR A 164 -7.20 -3.46 -0.66
C THR A 164 -6.89 -4.05 -2.03
N MET A 165 -6.32 -5.24 -2.05
CA MET A 165 -5.95 -5.96 -3.27
C MET A 165 -6.07 -7.46 -3.10
N SER A 166 -6.15 -8.20 -4.21
CA SER A 166 -6.07 -9.66 -4.16
C SER A 166 -4.63 -10.14 -3.94
N TYR A 167 -4.47 -11.35 -3.44
CA TYR A 167 -3.16 -12.01 -3.34
C TYR A 167 -2.49 -12.16 -4.72
N GLU A 168 -3.26 -12.32 -5.79
CA GLU A 168 -2.71 -12.36 -7.15
C GLU A 168 -2.06 -11.04 -7.54
N ASN A 169 -2.68 -9.90 -7.18
CA ASN A 169 -2.10 -8.57 -7.41
C ASN A 169 -0.78 -8.42 -6.63
N ALA A 170 -0.76 -8.78 -5.36
CA ALA A 170 0.45 -8.69 -4.53
C ALA A 170 1.59 -9.55 -5.12
N ILE A 171 1.30 -10.77 -5.56
CA ILE A 171 2.28 -11.65 -6.22
C ILE A 171 2.75 -11.05 -7.56
N ALA A 172 1.86 -10.45 -8.34
CA ALA A 172 2.21 -9.81 -9.60
C ALA A 172 3.13 -8.59 -9.38
N MET A 173 2.82 -7.75 -8.39
CA MET A 173 3.67 -6.63 -7.97
C MET A 173 5.06 -7.11 -7.54
N TYR A 174 5.12 -8.11 -6.66
CA TYR A 174 6.37 -8.69 -6.20
C TYR A 174 7.24 -9.20 -7.35
N ARG A 175 6.63 -9.92 -8.31
CA ARG A 175 7.36 -10.45 -9.47
C ARG A 175 7.86 -9.36 -10.41
N ALA A 176 7.07 -8.31 -10.61
CA ALA A 176 7.41 -7.19 -11.48
C ALA A 176 8.49 -6.27 -10.87
N ARG A 177 8.51 -6.15 -9.53
CA ARG A 177 9.38 -5.20 -8.83
C ARG A 177 10.58 -5.85 -8.13
N ARG A 178 10.60 -7.14 -7.97
CA ARG A 178 11.74 -7.87 -7.43
C ARG A 178 12.99 -7.62 -8.28
N GLY A 179 13.98 -6.93 -7.72
CA GLY A 179 15.19 -6.53 -8.43
C GLY A 179 15.05 -5.29 -9.30
N HIS A 180 14.03 -4.46 -9.05
CA HIS A 180 13.91 -3.16 -9.70
C HIS A 180 15.06 -2.23 -9.29
N LYS A 181 15.40 -1.24 -10.16
CA LYS A 181 16.52 -0.30 -9.94
C LYS A 181 16.32 0.61 -8.72
N LEU A 182 15.07 1.01 -8.44
CA LEU A 182 14.70 1.72 -7.22
C LEU A 182 14.45 0.69 -6.13
N GLN A 183 15.01 0.91 -4.95
CA GLN A 183 14.95 -0.03 -3.81
C GLN A 183 13.65 0.10 -2.99
N GLU A 184 12.76 0.99 -3.35
CA GLU A 184 11.49 1.29 -2.67
C GLU A 184 10.35 0.34 -3.05
#